data_80f2bf7630badb8eaf5cec24b831dfcd
#
_entry.id   80f2bf7630badb8eaf5cec24b831dfcd
#
_cell.length_a   1.000
_cell.length_b   1.000
_cell.length_c   1.000
_cell.angle_alpha   90.00
_cell.angle_beta   90.00
_cell.angle_gamma   90.00
#
_symmetry.space_group_name_H-M   'P 1'
#
loop_
_entity.id
_entity.type
_entity.pdbx_description
1 polymer ?
#
loop_
_entity_poly.entity_id
_entity_poly.type
_entity_poly.pdbx_seq_one_letter_code
_entity_poly.pdbx_strand_id
1 'polypeptide(L)'
;VGTSYKTASVQDVHASEYEYKIAVDGWFTQAMPDLNQRNRHVARFLIQSSIWWIEYAGINGIRQDTHPYADYDFMSRWCKEVNDEYPYFNIVGETWLNSNVLVSFWQKDSKLAAPRNSNLKTVMDFPLMEHMNKAFDEETTDWSGGLYRLYDYLTQDLVYADPMNLLTFLDNHDTSRFTTNDEKAQNLTRFKQAVTFLLATRGIPQIYYGTEILMTGDKGEGDGMLRKDFPGGWPGDTRNCFEATGRTAQEQEAFEFIKKMLNWRKGNEVIGKGTLKHFSINQGVYVYERKYNGKSVVVIMNGNDREQTIGLAPYAEVLPKAQTKDMLTGKTITLGKELT
;
A
#
# COMPACT_ATOMS: atom_id res chain seq x y z
N VAL A 1 20.51 -25.17 11.81
CA VAL A 1 19.14 -24.74 11.63
C VAL A 1 19.10 -23.93 10.33
N GLY A 2 18.29 -24.37 9.35
CA GLY A 2 18.09 -23.64 8.10
C GLY A 2 17.35 -22.31 8.31
N THR A 3 17.35 -21.46 7.30
CA THR A 3 16.61 -20.21 7.33
C THR A 3 15.27 -20.36 6.60
N SER A 4 14.24 -19.67 7.04
CA SER A 4 12.88 -19.74 6.50
C SER A 4 12.49 -18.60 5.55
N TYR A 5 13.43 -17.79 5.09
CA TYR A 5 13.14 -16.64 4.23
C TYR A 5 12.66 -17.00 2.80
N LYS A 6 12.62 -18.28 2.45
CA LYS A 6 12.07 -18.76 1.17
C LYS A 6 10.56 -18.98 1.23
N THR A 7 9.82 -17.94 1.50
CA THR A 7 8.37 -17.98 1.77
C THR A 7 7.51 -18.50 0.62
N ALA A 8 7.98 -18.40 -0.62
CA ALA A 8 7.24 -18.91 -1.77
C ALA A 8 7.03 -20.43 -1.71
N SER A 9 7.89 -21.16 -1.01
CA SER A 9 7.79 -22.62 -0.88
C SER A 9 6.50 -23.08 -0.18
N VAL A 10 5.85 -22.23 0.60
CA VAL A 10 4.59 -22.56 1.32
C VAL A 10 3.41 -22.69 0.36
N GLN A 11 3.36 -21.90 -0.70
CA GLN A 11 2.29 -21.89 -1.70
C GLN A 11 2.74 -22.45 -3.06
N ASP A 12 4.02 -22.77 -3.23
CA ASP A 12 4.56 -23.34 -4.46
C ASP A 12 4.19 -24.82 -4.59
N VAL A 13 3.37 -25.15 -5.56
CA VAL A 13 2.91 -26.54 -5.85
C VAL A 13 4.05 -27.46 -6.34
N HIS A 14 5.20 -26.90 -6.69
CA HIS A 14 6.37 -27.62 -7.14
C HIS A 14 7.49 -27.65 -6.09
N ALA A 15 7.26 -27.04 -4.92
CA ALA A 15 8.27 -27.05 -3.86
C ALA A 15 8.65 -28.46 -3.44
N SER A 16 9.96 -28.72 -3.28
CA SER A 16 10.43 -29.97 -2.69
C SER A 16 10.05 -30.01 -1.20
N GLU A 17 9.92 -31.21 -0.65
CA GLU A 17 9.71 -31.41 0.78
C GLU A 17 10.83 -30.76 1.62
N TYR A 18 12.05 -30.79 1.12
CA TYR A 18 13.20 -30.15 1.75
C TYR A 18 13.04 -28.62 1.84
N GLU A 19 12.69 -27.95 0.73
CA GLU A 19 12.51 -26.51 0.71
C GLU A 19 11.29 -26.08 1.53
N TYR A 20 10.18 -26.82 1.44
CA TYR A 20 9.01 -26.59 2.27
C TYR A 20 9.36 -26.69 3.78
N LYS A 21 10.09 -27.72 4.16
CA LYS A 21 10.49 -27.95 5.55
C LYS A 21 11.40 -26.82 6.06
N ILE A 22 12.36 -26.35 5.24
CA ILE A 22 13.20 -25.20 5.62
C ILE A 22 12.34 -23.95 5.80
N ALA A 23 11.37 -23.69 4.92
CA ALA A 23 10.49 -22.54 5.01
C ALA A 23 9.63 -22.56 6.28
N VAL A 24 9.20 -23.74 6.75
CA VAL A 24 8.26 -23.87 7.89
C VAL A 24 8.99 -24.09 9.22
N ASP A 25 10.13 -24.79 9.19
CA ASP A 25 10.87 -25.20 10.40
C ASP A 25 12.13 -24.36 10.67
N GLY A 26 12.55 -23.56 9.68
CA GLY A 26 13.79 -22.78 9.78
C GLY A 26 13.58 -21.44 10.48
N TRP A 27 14.69 -20.82 10.84
CA TRP A 27 14.69 -19.45 11.37
C TRP A 27 14.71 -18.45 10.22
N PHE A 28 14.19 -17.27 10.44
CA PHE A 28 14.25 -16.17 9.45
C PHE A 28 15.71 -15.85 9.10
N THR A 29 16.54 -15.61 10.11
CA THR A 29 18.01 -15.56 10.00
C THR A 29 18.64 -16.25 11.20
N GLN A 30 19.96 -16.42 11.18
CA GLN A 30 20.68 -16.99 12.36
C GLN A 30 20.52 -16.17 13.64
N ALA A 31 20.32 -14.85 13.49
CA ALA A 31 20.14 -13.92 14.60
C ALA A 31 18.67 -13.76 15.01
N MET A 32 17.72 -14.29 14.21
CA MET A 32 16.27 -14.14 14.42
C MET A 32 15.62 -15.53 14.45
N PRO A 33 15.69 -16.22 15.60
CA PRO A 33 15.12 -17.55 15.75
C PRO A 33 13.59 -17.49 15.70
N ASP A 34 13.00 -18.47 15.01
CA ASP A 34 11.56 -18.68 15.02
C ASP A 34 11.15 -19.61 16.17
N LEU A 35 10.00 -19.32 16.79
CA LEU A 35 9.42 -20.16 17.83
C LEU A 35 8.68 -21.33 17.18
N ASN A 36 8.68 -22.50 17.84
CA ASN A 36 7.92 -23.65 17.37
C ASN A 36 6.42 -23.49 17.67
N GLN A 37 5.68 -22.86 16.78
CA GLN A 37 4.25 -22.60 16.92
C GLN A 37 3.39 -23.87 16.88
N ARG A 38 3.92 -25.01 16.40
CA ARG A 38 3.25 -26.33 16.47
C ARG A 38 3.29 -26.93 17.88
N ASN A 39 4.14 -26.41 18.77
CA ASN A 39 4.03 -26.72 20.19
C ASN A 39 2.78 -26.05 20.78
N ARG A 40 1.84 -26.86 21.27
CA ARG A 40 0.55 -26.38 21.79
C ARG A 40 0.66 -25.32 22.89
N HIS A 41 1.72 -25.37 23.70
CA HIS A 41 1.92 -24.42 24.81
C HIS A 41 2.46 -23.08 24.27
N VAL A 42 3.38 -23.12 23.30
CA VAL A 42 3.88 -21.92 22.62
C VAL A 42 2.74 -21.24 21.86
N ALA A 43 1.98 -22.02 21.06
CA ALA A 43 0.82 -21.50 20.34
C ALA A 43 -0.18 -20.79 21.27
N ARG A 44 -0.53 -21.44 22.37
CA ARG A 44 -1.47 -20.86 23.36
C ARG A 44 -0.89 -19.60 24.01
N PHE A 45 0.38 -19.62 24.37
CA PHE A 45 1.05 -18.43 24.95
C PHE A 45 1.00 -17.24 23.99
N LEU A 46 1.34 -17.44 22.71
CA LEU A 46 1.35 -16.36 21.72
C LEU A 46 -0.03 -15.78 21.48
N ILE A 47 -1.06 -16.62 21.39
CA ILE A 47 -2.46 -16.14 21.23
C ILE A 47 -2.90 -15.35 22.48
N GLN A 48 -2.70 -15.91 23.65
CA GLN A 48 -3.07 -15.24 24.91
C GLN A 48 -2.27 -13.97 25.16
N SER A 49 -0.99 -13.94 24.79
CA SER A 49 -0.19 -12.71 24.85
C SER A 49 -0.73 -11.61 23.95
N SER A 50 -1.19 -11.94 22.74
CA SER A 50 -1.81 -10.98 21.84
C SER A 50 -3.11 -10.40 22.43
N ILE A 51 -3.98 -11.27 22.92
CA ILE A 51 -5.24 -10.87 23.59
C ILE A 51 -4.93 -10.01 24.84
N TRP A 52 -3.94 -10.42 25.64
CA TRP A 52 -3.54 -9.65 26.82
C TRP A 52 -3.06 -8.24 26.48
N TRP A 53 -2.26 -8.08 25.39
CA TRP A 53 -1.82 -6.76 24.96
C TRP A 53 -2.97 -5.91 24.42
N ILE A 54 -3.94 -6.50 23.72
CA ILE A 54 -5.14 -5.80 23.26
C ILE A 54 -5.89 -5.22 24.46
N GLU A 55 -6.13 -6.04 25.48
CA GLU A 55 -6.84 -5.62 26.70
C GLU A 55 -6.04 -4.62 27.55
N TYR A 56 -4.77 -4.95 27.81
CA TYR A 56 -3.92 -4.15 28.71
C TYR A 56 -3.58 -2.77 28.16
N ALA A 57 -3.25 -2.68 26.89
CA ALA A 57 -2.81 -1.44 26.27
C ALA A 57 -3.90 -0.74 25.42
N GLY A 58 -5.07 -1.37 25.23
CA GLY A 58 -6.17 -0.82 24.43
C GLY A 58 -5.77 -0.62 22.96
N ILE A 59 -4.94 -1.49 22.40
CA ILE A 59 -4.52 -1.38 21.00
C ILE A 59 -5.66 -1.72 20.05
N ASN A 60 -5.71 -1.07 18.89
CA ASN A 60 -6.82 -1.16 17.94
C ASN A 60 -6.50 -2.01 16.70
N GLY A 61 -5.27 -2.46 16.56
CA GLY A 61 -4.81 -3.29 15.45
C GLY A 61 -3.41 -3.84 15.68
N ILE A 62 -3.04 -4.86 14.90
CA ILE A 62 -1.71 -5.48 14.92
C ILE A 62 -1.15 -5.45 13.49
N ARG A 63 0.09 -5.01 13.34
CA ARG A 63 0.90 -5.34 12.17
C ARG A 63 1.77 -6.53 12.54
N GLN A 64 1.52 -7.66 11.88
CA GLN A 64 2.29 -8.88 12.07
C GLN A 64 3.46 -8.90 11.10
N ASP A 65 4.63 -8.70 11.66
CA ASP A 65 5.91 -8.80 10.97
C ASP A 65 6.12 -10.21 10.42
N THR A 66 6.76 -10.32 9.25
CA THR A 66 7.17 -11.61 8.67
C THR A 66 6.06 -12.68 8.66
N HIS A 67 4.80 -12.30 8.40
CA HIS A 67 3.64 -13.19 8.52
C HIS A 67 3.78 -14.52 7.78
N PRO A 68 4.33 -14.59 6.54
CA PRO A 68 4.46 -15.83 5.78
C PRO A 68 5.58 -16.76 6.25
N TYR A 69 6.41 -16.34 7.21
CA TYR A 69 7.57 -17.10 7.67
C TYR A 69 7.28 -18.02 8.86
N ALA A 70 6.13 -17.82 9.52
CA ALA A 70 5.68 -18.68 10.61
C ALA A 70 4.80 -19.83 10.08
N ASP A 71 4.51 -20.81 10.95
CA ASP A 71 3.64 -21.94 10.61
C ASP A 71 2.25 -21.44 10.15
N TYR A 72 1.85 -21.79 8.93
CA TYR A 72 0.61 -21.31 8.32
C TYR A 72 -0.64 -21.64 9.15
N ASP A 73 -0.73 -22.87 9.67
CA ASP A 73 -1.94 -23.31 10.37
C ASP A 73 -2.04 -22.63 11.75
N PHE A 74 -0.89 -22.37 12.39
CA PHE A 74 -0.84 -21.54 13.58
C PHE A 74 -1.28 -20.10 13.27
N MET A 75 -0.73 -19.48 12.22
CA MET A 75 -1.07 -18.09 11.85
C MET A 75 -2.55 -17.95 11.51
N SER A 76 -3.10 -18.91 10.79
CA SER A 76 -4.55 -18.97 10.51
C SER A 76 -5.38 -19.04 11.80
N ARG A 77 -4.98 -19.93 12.71
CA ARG A 77 -5.64 -20.09 14.02
C ARG A 77 -5.50 -18.82 14.87
N TRP A 78 -4.33 -18.22 14.93
CA TRP A 78 -4.08 -16.98 15.65
C TRP A 78 -4.95 -15.83 15.14
N CYS A 79 -4.99 -15.62 13.83
CA CYS A 79 -5.88 -14.64 13.21
C CYS A 79 -7.35 -14.89 13.56
N LYS A 80 -7.77 -16.17 13.50
CA LYS A 80 -9.16 -16.54 13.81
C LYS A 80 -9.51 -16.29 15.28
N GLU A 81 -8.71 -16.76 16.23
CA GLU A 81 -8.99 -16.63 17.66
C GLU A 81 -9.01 -15.15 18.09
N VAL A 82 -8.09 -14.32 17.59
CA VAL A 82 -8.09 -12.87 17.86
C VAL A 82 -9.32 -12.20 17.26
N ASN A 83 -9.72 -12.55 16.02
CA ASN A 83 -10.88 -11.93 15.39
C ASN A 83 -12.23 -12.47 15.93
N ASP A 84 -12.27 -13.69 16.48
CA ASP A 84 -13.47 -14.21 17.15
C ASP A 84 -13.72 -13.44 18.46
N GLU A 85 -12.68 -13.12 19.22
CA GLU A 85 -12.75 -12.30 20.43
C GLU A 85 -13.04 -10.82 20.12
N TYR A 86 -12.38 -10.29 19.07
CA TYR A 86 -12.50 -8.88 18.65
C TYR A 86 -12.91 -8.77 17.18
N PRO A 87 -14.21 -8.89 16.82
CA PRO A 87 -14.66 -8.94 15.42
C PRO A 87 -14.30 -7.72 14.56
N TYR A 88 -14.12 -6.56 15.18
CA TYR A 88 -13.77 -5.30 14.50
C TYR A 88 -12.27 -5.00 14.52
N PHE A 89 -11.48 -5.85 15.16
CA PHE A 89 -10.03 -5.69 15.22
C PHE A 89 -9.40 -6.04 13.88
N ASN A 90 -8.42 -5.24 13.44
CA ASN A 90 -7.71 -5.51 12.21
C ASN A 90 -6.30 -6.03 12.46
N ILE A 91 -5.93 -7.09 11.73
CA ILE A 91 -4.58 -7.61 11.65
C ILE A 91 -4.09 -7.37 10.23
N VAL A 92 -2.97 -6.67 10.11
CA VAL A 92 -2.23 -6.52 8.85
C VAL A 92 -1.04 -7.46 8.89
N GLY A 93 -0.98 -8.40 7.96
CA GLY A 93 0.19 -9.26 7.78
C GLY A 93 1.19 -8.64 6.82
N GLU A 94 2.44 -8.56 7.22
CA GLU A 94 3.50 -8.27 6.28
C GLU A 94 3.71 -9.47 5.37
N THR A 95 3.26 -9.34 4.14
CA THR A 95 3.33 -10.37 3.09
C THR A 95 4.29 -9.89 1.99
N TRP A 96 5.57 -9.79 2.32
CA TRP A 96 6.58 -9.33 1.36
C TRP A 96 6.89 -10.41 0.32
N LEU A 97 6.08 -10.44 -0.72
CA LEU A 97 6.13 -11.38 -1.83
C LEU A 97 6.08 -10.61 -3.16
N ASN A 98 6.69 -11.17 -4.19
CA ASN A 98 6.99 -10.46 -5.43
C ASN A 98 5.84 -10.45 -6.46
N SER A 99 4.69 -11.06 -6.15
CA SER A 99 3.53 -11.05 -7.05
C SER A 99 2.22 -11.04 -6.29
N ASN A 100 1.21 -10.45 -6.91
CA ASN A 100 -0.15 -10.42 -6.39
C ASN A 100 -0.74 -11.83 -6.18
N VAL A 101 -0.40 -12.80 -7.01
CA VAL A 101 -0.81 -14.22 -6.85
C VAL A 101 -0.29 -14.77 -5.52
N LEU A 102 1.00 -14.55 -5.21
CA LEU A 102 1.61 -15.03 -3.97
C LEU A 102 1.07 -14.28 -2.75
N VAL A 103 0.87 -12.96 -2.85
CA VAL A 103 0.27 -12.15 -1.77
C VAL A 103 -1.17 -12.56 -1.50
N SER A 104 -1.97 -12.77 -2.55
CA SER A 104 -3.39 -13.12 -2.43
C SER A 104 -3.62 -14.48 -1.74
N PHE A 105 -2.68 -15.41 -1.83
CA PHE A 105 -2.72 -16.69 -1.10
C PHE A 105 -2.89 -16.48 0.41
N TRP A 106 -2.29 -15.43 0.95
CA TRP A 106 -2.31 -15.12 2.39
C TRP A 106 -3.53 -14.31 2.84
N GLN A 107 -4.37 -13.83 1.89
CA GLN A 107 -5.58 -13.11 2.28
C GLN A 107 -6.69 -14.09 2.70
N LYS A 108 -7.46 -13.70 3.71
CA LYS A 108 -8.67 -14.42 4.14
C LYS A 108 -9.58 -14.70 2.94
N ASP A 109 -10.13 -15.92 2.89
CA ASP A 109 -11.05 -16.39 1.85
C ASP A 109 -10.44 -16.43 0.44
N SER A 110 -9.10 -16.46 0.33
CA SER A 110 -8.40 -16.63 -0.93
C SER A 110 -8.76 -17.96 -1.60
N LYS A 111 -9.21 -17.88 -2.85
CA LYS A 111 -9.49 -19.08 -3.67
C LYS A 111 -8.23 -19.86 -4.02
N LEU A 112 -7.07 -19.18 -4.03
CA LEU A 112 -5.77 -19.81 -4.35
C LEU A 112 -5.23 -20.64 -3.18
N ALA A 113 -5.69 -20.38 -1.96
CA ALA A 113 -5.31 -21.14 -0.78
C ALA A 113 -6.24 -22.33 -0.46
N ALA A 114 -7.41 -22.41 -1.13
CA ALA A 114 -8.42 -23.40 -0.82
C ALA A 114 -7.87 -24.85 -0.90
N PRO A 115 -8.25 -25.75 0.04
CA PRO A 115 -9.29 -25.57 1.08
C PRO A 115 -8.81 -24.85 2.35
N ARG A 116 -7.53 -24.42 2.43
CA ARG A 116 -6.98 -23.67 3.58
C ARG A 116 -7.49 -22.24 3.57
N ASN A 117 -7.57 -21.62 4.75
CA ASN A 117 -7.90 -20.20 4.91
C ASN A 117 -6.95 -19.56 5.92
N SER A 118 -6.28 -18.50 5.54
CA SER A 118 -5.37 -17.79 6.44
C SER A 118 -6.06 -17.03 7.57
N ASN A 119 -7.34 -16.70 7.40
CA ASN A 119 -8.11 -15.78 8.25
C ASN A 119 -7.50 -14.36 8.40
N LEU A 120 -6.46 -14.04 7.65
CA LEU A 120 -5.80 -12.73 7.63
C LEU A 120 -6.57 -11.77 6.73
N LYS A 121 -7.25 -10.79 7.32
CA LYS A 121 -8.09 -9.85 6.55
C LYS A 121 -7.28 -8.93 5.63
N THR A 122 -6.18 -8.37 6.14
CA THR A 122 -5.39 -7.36 5.43
C THR A 122 -3.98 -7.87 5.17
N VAL A 123 -3.56 -7.85 3.92
CA VAL A 123 -2.21 -8.16 3.46
C VAL A 123 -1.55 -6.92 2.88
N MET A 124 -0.22 -6.81 2.97
CA MET A 124 0.53 -5.68 2.42
C MET A 124 0.80 -5.87 0.93
N ASP A 125 0.45 -4.88 0.13
CA ASP A 125 0.54 -4.92 -1.34
C ASP A 125 1.92 -4.44 -1.82
N PHE A 126 2.96 -5.22 -1.51
CA PHE A 126 4.34 -4.95 -1.96
C PHE A 126 4.45 -4.88 -3.50
N PRO A 127 3.77 -5.75 -4.27
CA PRO A 127 3.84 -5.64 -5.73
C PRO A 127 3.30 -4.30 -6.25
N LEU A 128 2.19 -3.77 -5.70
CA LEU A 128 1.71 -2.45 -6.09
C LEU A 128 2.71 -1.35 -5.73
N MET A 129 3.36 -1.44 -4.56
CA MET A 129 4.42 -0.49 -4.17
C MET A 129 5.54 -0.45 -5.20
N GLU A 130 6.01 -1.61 -5.67
CA GLU A 130 7.05 -1.66 -6.73
C GLU A 130 6.56 -1.08 -8.05
N HIS A 131 5.31 -1.36 -8.45
CA HIS A 131 4.70 -0.77 -9.64
C HIS A 131 4.58 0.75 -9.52
N MET A 132 4.14 1.27 -8.38
CA MET A 132 4.04 2.72 -8.14
C MET A 132 5.41 3.40 -8.20
N ASN A 133 6.46 2.82 -7.59
CA ASN A 133 7.79 3.40 -7.60
C ASN A 133 8.38 3.53 -9.02
N LYS A 134 8.02 2.61 -9.93
CA LYS A 134 8.45 2.67 -11.34
C LYS A 134 7.56 3.56 -12.18
N ALA A 135 6.25 3.51 -11.96
CA ALA A 135 5.25 4.17 -12.80
C ALA A 135 5.45 5.68 -12.94
N PHE A 136 5.94 6.33 -11.89
CA PHE A 136 6.14 7.78 -11.88
C PHE A 136 7.55 8.23 -12.29
N ASP A 137 8.45 7.28 -12.60
CA ASP A 137 9.80 7.52 -13.09
C ASP A 137 9.94 7.20 -14.59
N GLU A 138 8.95 6.53 -15.18
CA GLU A 138 8.98 6.05 -16.55
C GLU A 138 8.03 6.84 -17.46
N GLU A 139 8.37 6.90 -18.73
CA GLU A 139 7.46 7.40 -19.75
C GLU A 139 6.24 6.47 -19.86
N THR A 140 5.05 7.06 -19.96
CA THR A 140 3.80 6.32 -20.15
C THR A 140 3.51 6.15 -21.63
N THR A 141 3.35 4.89 -22.05
CA THR A 141 2.79 4.56 -23.36
C THR A 141 1.46 3.83 -23.18
N ASP A 142 0.70 3.67 -24.27
CA ASP A 142 -0.58 2.96 -24.22
C ASP A 142 -0.42 1.44 -23.99
N TRP A 143 0.83 0.93 -24.03
CA TRP A 143 1.14 -0.51 -23.99
C TRP A 143 2.11 -0.91 -22.87
N SER A 144 2.88 0.02 -22.34
CA SER A 144 3.92 -0.29 -21.36
C SER A 144 4.43 0.96 -20.64
N GLY A 145 5.13 0.75 -19.52
CA GLY A 145 5.77 1.82 -18.76
C GLY A 145 4.80 2.79 -18.07
N GLY A 146 5.35 3.62 -17.23
CA GLY A 146 4.60 4.69 -16.59
C GLY A 146 3.27 4.27 -15.97
N LEU A 147 2.23 5.05 -16.18
CA LEU A 147 0.88 4.78 -15.63
C LEU A 147 0.25 3.48 -16.17
N TYR A 148 0.73 2.94 -17.30
CA TYR A 148 0.26 1.64 -17.79
C TYR A 148 0.54 0.54 -16.77
N ARG A 149 1.65 0.59 -16.03
CA ARG A 149 1.96 -0.37 -14.97
C ARG A 149 0.88 -0.43 -13.89
N LEU A 150 0.32 0.73 -13.55
CA LEU A 150 -0.74 0.82 -12.53
C LEU A 150 -2.06 0.25 -13.06
N TYR A 151 -2.41 0.59 -14.30
CA TYR A 151 -3.57 0.04 -14.98
C TYR A 151 -3.46 -1.49 -15.07
N ASP A 152 -2.37 -2.02 -15.64
CA ASP A 152 -2.16 -3.45 -15.83
C ASP A 152 -2.19 -4.21 -14.50
N TYR A 153 -1.54 -3.68 -13.47
CA TYR A 153 -1.56 -4.29 -12.15
C TYR A 153 -2.97 -4.37 -11.57
N LEU A 154 -3.75 -3.30 -11.65
CA LEU A 154 -5.12 -3.29 -11.11
C LEU A 154 -6.08 -4.21 -11.87
N THR A 155 -5.81 -4.54 -13.15
CA THR A 155 -6.60 -5.57 -13.88
C THR A 155 -6.49 -6.94 -13.23
N GLN A 156 -5.44 -7.18 -12.44
CA GLN A 156 -5.16 -8.45 -11.79
C GLN A 156 -5.80 -8.56 -10.41
N ASP A 157 -6.57 -7.58 -9.95
CA ASP A 157 -7.27 -7.60 -8.67
C ASP A 157 -8.24 -8.80 -8.52
N LEU A 158 -8.56 -9.46 -9.62
CA LEU A 158 -9.37 -10.69 -9.66
C LEU A 158 -8.79 -11.86 -8.83
N VAL A 159 -7.48 -11.84 -8.52
CA VAL A 159 -6.84 -12.88 -7.70
C VAL A 159 -7.11 -12.69 -6.20
N TYR A 160 -7.42 -11.48 -5.76
CA TYR A 160 -7.70 -11.18 -4.36
C TYR A 160 -9.14 -11.52 -3.99
N ALA A 161 -9.34 -12.01 -2.77
CA ALA A 161 -10.67 -12.19 -2.22
C ALA A 161 -11.34 -10.84 -1.91
N ASP A 162 -10.54 -9.88 -1.43
CA ASP A 162 -10.99 -8.52 -1.13
C ASP A 162 -9.88 -7.49 -1.41
N PRO A 163 -9.81 -6.93 -2.63
CA PRO A 163 -8.79 -5.93 -2.97
C PRO A 163 -8.93 -4.61 -2.20
N MET A 164 -10.10 -4.33 -1.58
CA MET A 164 -10.30 -3.15 -0.75
C MET A 164 -9.59 -3.24 0.61
N ASN A 165 -9.27 -4.45 1.07
CA ASN A 165 -8.52 -4.71 2.31
C ASN A 165 -7.02 -4.96 2.09
N LEU A 166 -6.44 -4.46 1.01
CA LEU A 166 -4.99 -4.45 0.82
C LEU A 166 -4.39 -3.20 1.45
N LEU A 167 -3.34 -3.34 2.24
CA LEU A 167 -2.56 -2.20 2.72
C LEU A 167 -1.63 -1.75 1.60
N THR A 168 -1.81 -0.52 1.13
CA THR A 168 -1.06 0.08 0.02
C THR A 168 -0.13 1.16 0.55
N PHE A 169 1.05 1.31 -0.05
CA PHE A 169 2.07 2.25 0.41
C PHE A 169 3.07 2.57 -0.71
N LEU A 170 3.73 3.72 -0.63
CA LEU A 170 4.82 4.10 -1.54
C LEU A 170 6.17 3.59 -1.04
N ASP A 171 6.34 3.60 0.26
CA ASP A 171 7.55 3.20 0.99
C ASP A 171 7.20 2.78 2.42
N ASN A 172 8.16 2.17 3.10
CA ASN A 172 8.08 1.85 4.52
C ASN A 172 9.49 1.86 5.15
N HIS A 173 9.60 1.37 6.40
CA HIS A 173 10.85 1.32 7.14
C HIS A 173 11.86 0.27 6.64
N ASP A 174 11.47 -0.60 5.71
CA ASP A 174 12.29 -1.69 5.15
C ASP A 174 12.61 -1.51 3.67
N THR A 175 11.96 -0.58 3.00
CA THR A 175 12.19 -0.26 1.58
C THR A 175 12.86 1.09 1.41
N SER A 176 13.54 1.32 0.29
CA SER A 176 13.97 2.68 -0.06
C SER A 176 12.79 3.62 0.00
N ARG A 177 13.01 4.84 0.48
CA ARG A 177 11.96 5.86 0.48
C ARG A 177 11.56 6.20 -0.95
N PHE A 178 10.32 6.57 -1.15
CA PHE A 178 9.82 7.00 -2.46
C PHE A 178 10.65 8.15 -3.04
N THR A 179 11.11 9.04 -2.18
CA THR A 179 12.09 10.10 -2.46
C THR A 179 13.49 9.62 -2.12
N THR A 180 14.02 8.64 -2.86
CA THR A 180 15.29 7.96 -2.57
C THR A 180 16.47 8.91 -2.42
N ASN A 181 16.52 9.98 -3.25
CA ASN A 181 17.57 11.00 -3.27
C ASN A 181 16.98 12.40 -3.48
N ASP A 182 17.85 13.43 -3.44
CA ASP A 182 17.42 14.83 -3.55
C ASP A 182 16.76 15.15 -4.90
N GLU A 183 17.19 14.54 -6.00
CA GLU A 183 16.59 14.75 -7.31
C GLU A 183 15.11 14.28 -7.31
N LYS A 184 14.84 13.08 -6.79
CA LYS A 184 13.48 12.57 -6.66
C LYS A 184 12.66 13.37 -5.65
N ALA A 185 13.26 13.83 -4.56
CA ALA A 185 12.61 14.69 -3.58
C ALA A 185 12.23 16.06 -4.17
N GLN A 186 13.01 16.58 -5.12
CA GLN A 186 12.70 17.84 -5.81
C GLN A 186 11.63 17.70 -6.89
N ASN A 187 11.33 16.50 -7.38
CA ASN A 187 10.28 16.27 -8.37
C ASN A 187 8.89 16.23 -7.73
N LEU A 188 8.34 17.39 -7.41
CA LEU A 188 7.03 17.52 -6.78
C LEU A 188 5.88 17.04 -7.66
N THR A 189 6.00 17.09 -8.98
CA THR A 189 4.97 16.56 -9.89
C THR A 189 4.85 15.06 -9.73
N ARG A 190 5.97 14.33 -9.79
CA ARG A 190 6.05 12.90 -9.52
C ARG A 190 5.44 12.56 -8.16
N PHE A 191 5.88 13.26 -7.14
CA PHE A 191 5.41 13.05 -5.76
C PHE A 191 3.89 13.25 -5.64
N LYS A 192 3.35 14.34 -6.16
CA LYS A 192 1.91 14.64 -6.10
C LYS A 192 1.06 13.62 -6.87
N GLN A 193 1.53 13.16 -8.02
CA GLN A 193 0.85 12.10 -8.77
C GLN A 193 0.81 10.79 -7.98
N ALA A 194 1.95 10.38 -7.40
CA ALA A 194 2.04 9.16 -6.60
C ALA A 194 1.14 9.21 -5.36
N VAL A 195 1.16 10.31 -4.62
CA VAL A 195 0.29 10.52 -3.46
C VAL A 195 -1.18 10.54 -3.86
N THR A 196 -1.52 11.18 -4.99
CA THR A 196 -2.90 11.19 -5.51
C THR A 196 -3.36 9.78 -5.82
N PHE A 197 -2.55 8.99 -6.53
CA PHE A 197 -2.89 7.60 -6.83
C PHE A 197 -3.05 6.78 -5.54
N LEU A 198 -2.07 6.81 -4.64
CA LEU A 198 -2.12 6.09 -3.37
C LEU A 198 -3.39 6.39 -2.57
N LEU A 199 -3.77 7.68 -2.47
CA LEU A 199 -4.88 8.12 -1.64
C LEU A 199 -6.25 8.04 -2.33
N ALA A 200 -6.31 7.89 -3.65
CA ALA A 200 -7.57 7.83 -4.39
C ALA A 200 -7.87 6.45 -4.98
N THR A 201 -6.89 5.54 -5.08
CA THR A 201 -7.11 4.17 -5.56
C THR A 201 -7.78 3.27 -4.50
N ARG A 202 -7.91 1.99 -4.78
CA ARG A 202 -8.43 0.98 -3.85
C ARG A 202 -7.43 0.67 -2.74
N GLY A 203 -7.91 0.09 -1.64
CA GLY A 203 -7.10 -0.35 -0.50
C GLY A 203 -7.02 0.66 0.65
N ILE A 204 -6.20 0.33 1.62
CA ILE A 204 -5.95 1.08 2.86
C ILE A 204 -4.57 1.73 2.74
N PRO A 205 -4.47 3.04 2.47
CA PRO A 205 -3.19 3.68 2.28
C PRO A 205 -2.43 3.87 3.60
N GLN A 206 -1.14 3.56 3.56
CA GLN A 206 -0.17 3.86 4.61
C GLN A 206 0.80 4.93 4.11
N ILE A 207 1.01 5.96 4.90
CA ILE A 207 2.06 6.97 4.71
C ILE A 207 3.14 6.72 5.75
N TYR A 208 4.38 6.53 5.31
CA TYR A 208 5.51 6.42 6.21
C TYR A 208 5.92 7.81 6.72
N TYR A 209 6.30 7.93 7.99
CA TYR A 209 6.68 9.23 8.55
C TYR A 209 7.83 9.86 7.76
N GLY A 210 7.79 11.17 7.60
CA GLY A 210 8.79 11.93 6.84
C GLY A 210 8.55 11.97 5.34
N THR A 211 7.66 11.12 4.78
CA THR A 211 7.23 11.23 3.38
C THR A 211 6.60 12.59 3.11
N GLU A 212 5.87 13.14 4.08
CA GLU A 212 5.22 14.46 3.99
C GLU A 212 6.19 15.64 3.91
N ILE A 213 7.44 15.44 4.27
CA ILE A 213 8.52 16.44 4.16
C ILE A 213 9.66 15.96 3.24
N LEU A 214 9.36 15.02 2.34
CA LEU A 214 10.28 14.53 1.32
C LEU A 214 11.57 13.91 1.89
N MET A 215 11.54 13.28 3.07
CA MET A 215 12.72 12.61 3.62
C MET A 215 13.25 11.55 2.66
N THR A 216 14.57 11.58 2.42
CA THR A 216 15.26 10.66 1.53
C THR A 216 15.91 9.50 2.26
N GLY A 217 16.12 8.37 1.57
CA GLY A 217 16.85 7.22 2.08
C GLY A 217 16.86 6.05 1.10
N ASP A 218 18.02 5.47 0.90
CA ASP A 218 18.21 4.30 0.04
C ASP A 218 18.49 3.05 0.89
N LYS A 219 17.78 1.96 0.57
CA LYS A 219 18.00 0.65 1.23
C LYS A 219 19.43 0.13 1.04
N GLY A 220 20.06 0.44 -0.09
CA GLY A 220 21.44 0.08 -0.37
C GLY A 220 22.44 0.67 0.62
N GLU A 221 22.09 1.77 1.28
CA GLU A 221 22.91 2.43 2.31
C GLU A 221 22.64 1.88 3.73
N GLY A 222 21.70 0.96 3.87
CA GLY A 222 21.32 0.31 5.12
C GLY A 222 20.07 0.88 5.79
N ASP A 223 19.50 0.10 6.72
CA ASP A 223 18.21 0.40 7.36
C ASP A 223 18.20 1.72 8.14
N GLY A 224 19.34 2.12 8.73
CA GLY A 224 19.48 3.39 9.44
C GLY A 224 19.18 4.60 8.55
N MET A 225 19.48 4.50 7.24
CA MET A 225 19.22 5.58 6.29
C MET A 225 17.73 5.75 5.97
N LEU A 226 16.95 4.68 6.13
CA LEU A 226 15.48 4.70 5.95
C LEU A 226 14.76 5.22 7.19
N ARG A 227 15.37 5.03 8.37
CA ARG A 227 14.78 5.23 9.71
C ARG A 227 15.39 6.41 10.45
N LYS A 228 15.88 7.42 9.70
CA LYS A 228 16.39 8.67 10.28
C LYS A 228 15.33 9.34 11.13
N ASP A 229 15.76 10.03 12.18
CA ASP A 229 14.86 10.81 13.01
C ASP A 229 14.16 11.90 12.21
N PHE A 230 12.91 12.16 12.56
CA PHE A 230 12.18 13.30 12.00
C PHE A 230 12.78 14.61 12.55
N PRO A 231 13.18 15.55 11.67
CA PRO A 231 13.86 16.77 12.12
C PRO A 231 13.00 17.62 13.07
N GLY A 232 13.50 17.90 14.26
CA GLY A 232 12.80 18.66 15.32
C GLY A 232 12.25 17.79 16.45
N GLY A 233 12.49 16.46 16.41
CA GLY A 233 12.05 15.53 17.46
C GLY A 233 12.95 15.50 18.70
N TRP A 234 14.19 16.00 18.60
CA TRP A 234 15.20 15.88 19.64
C TRP A 234 15.83 17.20 20.06
N PRO A 235 16.26 17.35 21.35
CA PRO A 235 17.07 18.47 21.76
C PRO A 235 18.37 18.53 20.94
N GLY A 236 18.66 19.70 20.37
CA GLY A 236 19.86 19.91 19.54
C GLY A 236 19.62 19.79 18.04
N ASP A 237 18.45 19.43 17.59
CA ASP A 237 18.10 19.49 16.17
C ASP A 237 18.25 20.91 15.64
N THR A 238 18.90 21.04 14.49
CA THR A 238 19.20 22.35 13.88
C THR A 238 17.98 22.98 13.21
N ARG A 239 16.93 22.18 12.96
CA ARG A 239 15.65 22.64 12.41
C ARG A 239 14.50 21.81 12.98
N ASN A 240 13.30 22.40 13.00
CA ASN A 240 12.08 21.75 13.45
C ASN A 240 11.05 21.66 12.32
N CYS A 241 10.93 20.50 11.67
CA CYS A 241 9.98 20.30 10.57
C CYS A 241 8.53 20.02 11.03
N PHE A 242 8.25 19.94 12.34
CA PHE A 242 6.88 20.01 12.84
C PHE A 242 6.26 21.39 12.62
N GLU A 243 7.10 22.42 12.50
CA GLU A 243 6.69 23.79 12.21
C GLU A 243 7.00 24.18 10.76
N ALA A 244 6.17 25.05 10.17
CA ALA A 244 6.33 25.51 8.81
C ALA A 244 7.68 26.24 8.58
N THR A 245 8.16 26.95 9.59
CA THR A 245 9.43 27.70 9.53
C THR A 245 10.67 26.81 9.45
N GLY A 246 10.54 25.55 9.87
CA GLY A 246 11.63 24.56 9.77
C GLY A 246 11.66 23.79 8.47
N ARG A 247 10.67 23.98 7.58
CA ARG A 247 10.57 23.32 6.28
C ARG A 247 11.13 24.20 5.17
N THR A 248 11.75 23.59 4.18
CA THR A 248 12.03 24.28 2.90
C THR A 248 10.72 24.56 2.16
N ALA A 249 10.78 25.39 1.12
CA ALA A 249 9.60 25.69 0.29
C ALA A 249 8.97 24.42 -0.33
N GLN A 250 9.82 23.49 -0.79
CA GLN A 250 9.37 22.22 -1.38
C GLN A 250 8.77 21.28 -0.34
N GLU A 251 9.40 21.13 0.82
CA GLU A 251 8.87 20.35 1.93
C GLU A 251 7.52 20.90 2.42
N GLN A 252 7.38 22.23 2.49
CA GLN A 252 6.12 22.88 2.84
C GLN A 252 5.04 22.61 1.81
N GLU A 253 5.37 22.67 0.52
CA GLU A 253 4.43 22.38 -0.57
C GLU A 253 3.98 20.90 -0.54
N ALA A 254 4.89 19.97 -0.33
CA ALA A 254 4.59 18.55 -0.18
C ALA A 254 3.70 18.28 1.05
N PHE A 255 4.04 18.88 2.18
CA PHE A 255 3.28 18.77 3.43
C PHE A 255 1.84 19.26 3.26
N GLU A 256 1.64 20.46 2.71
CA GLU A 256 0.30 21.00 2.48
C GLU A 256 -0.50 20.18 1.47
N PHE A 257 0.16 19.62 0.47
CA PHE A 257 -0.50 18.74 -0.48
C PHE A 257 -0.99 17.44 0.19
N ILE A 258 -0.14 16.73 0.92
CA ILE A 258 -0.52 15.51 1.67
C ILE A 258 -1.64 15.83 2.66
N LYS A 259 -1.47 16.89 3.45
CA LYS A 259 -2.47 17.33 4.42
C LYS A 259 -3.84 17.57 3.77
N LYS A 260 -3.86 18.24 2.61
CA LYS A 260 -5.08 18.48 1.84
C LYS A 260 -5.71 17.16 1.38
N MET A 261 -4.91 16.26 0.80
CA MET A 261 -5.38 14.97 0.29
C MET A 261 -5.92 14.07 1.41
N LEU A 262 -5.23 14.00 2.54
CA LEU A 262 -5.65 13.20 3.70
C LEU A 262 -6.95 13.75 4.32
N ASN A 263 -7.07 15.09 4.48
CA ASN A 263 -8.29 15.70 4.99
C ASN A 263 -9.47 15.51 4.03
N TRP A 264 -9.23 15.56 2.72
CA TRP A 264 -10.25 15.26 1.71
C TRP A 264 -10.69 13.78 1.78
N ARG A 265 -9.73 12.86 1.93
CA ARG A 265 -10.02 11.42 2.04
C ARG A 265 -10.77 11.10 3.33
N LYS A 266 -10.42 11.76 4.43
CA LYS A 266 -11.06 11.57 5.73
C LYS A 266 -12.56 11.94 5.65
N GLY A 267 -13.43 10.97 5.86
CA GLY A 267 -14.88 11.15 5.73
C GLY A 267 -15.41 11.09 4.31
N ASN A 268 -14.57 10.88 3.29
CA ASN A 268 -15.01 10.64 1.93
C ASN A 268 -15.30 9.15 1.70
N GLU A 269 -16.53 8.74 1.95
CA GLU A 269 -16.95 7.34 1.81
C GLU A 269 -16.78 6.80 0.38
N VAL A 270 -16.83 7.67 -0.65
CA VAL A 270 -16.62 7.26 -2.04
C VAL A 270 -15.22 6.66 -2.20
N ILE A 271 -14.20 7.27 -1.58
CA ILE A 271 -12.84 6.77 -1.62
C ILE A 271 -12.63 5.60 -0.64
N GLY A 272 -13.20 5.69 0.56
CA GLY A 272 -13.02 4.67 1.59
C GLY A 272 -13.76 3.36 1.32
N LYS A 273 -14.94 3.41 0.67
CA LYS A 273 -15.86 2.27 0.51
C LYS A 273 -16.25 1.98 -0.94
N GLY A 274 -15.90 2.89 -1.86
CA GLY A 274 -16.37 2.82 -3.25
C GLY A 274 -15.73 1.69 -4.06
N THR A 275 -16.46 1.20 -5.03
CA THR A 275 -15.93 0.34 -6.09
C THR A 275 -14.96 1.11 -6.96
N LEU A 276 -14.10 0.39 -7.68
CA LEU A 276 -13.20 0.96 -8.68
C LEU A 276 -13.65 0.53 -10.07
N LYS A 277 -13.71 1.48 -11.01
CA LYS A 277 -13.83 1.24 -12.44
C LYS A 277 -12.75 2.04 -13.14
N HIS A 278 -12.03 1.44 -14.08
CA HIS A 278 -10.96 2.13 -14.78
C HIS A 278 -11.01 1.89 -16.29
N PHE A 279 -10.32 2.75 -17.00
CA PHE A 279 -10.20 2.74 -18.46
C PHE A 279 -8.74 2.42 -18.82
N SER A 280 -8.53 1.74 -19.94
CA SER A 280 -7.18 1.53 -20.47
C SER A 280 -6.50 2.88 -20.77
N ILE A 281 -5.17 2.88 -20.70
CA ILE A 281 -4.39 4.07 -21.03
C ILE A 281 -4.69 4.52 -22.46
N ASN A 282 -4.91 5.79 -22.64
CA ASN A 282 -5.13 6.41 -23.94
C ASN A 282 -4.32 7.71 -24.03
N GLN A 283 -3.42 7.81 -24.99
CA GLN A 283 -2.51 8.94 -25.18
C GLN A 283 -1.69 9.28 -23.92
N GLY A 284 -1.29 8.23 -23.18
CA GLY A 284 -0.54 8.37 -21.92
C GLY A 284 -1.38 8.89 -20.74
N VAL A 285 -2.71 8.95 -20.88
CA VAL A 285 -3.63 9.40 -19.81
C VAL A 285 -4.34 8.20 -19.21
N TYR A 286 -4.37 8.14 -17.89
CA TYR A 286 -5.08 7.12 -17.12
C TYR A 286 -6.31 7.72 -16.44
N VAL A 287 -7.48 7.10 -16.64
CA VAL A 287 -8.75 7.53 -16.05
C VAL A 287 -9.35 6.40 -15.25
N TYR A 288 -9.77 6.68 -14.01
CA TYR A 288 -10.55 5.74 -13.20
C TYR A 288 -11.58 6.44 -12.31
N GLU A 289 -12.64 5.72 -11.98
CA GLU A 289 -13.73 6.15 -11.09
C GLU A 289 -13.67 5.37 -9.78
N ARG A 290 -13.94 6.07 -8.68
CA ARG A 290 -14.40 5.48 -7.43
C ARG A 290 -15.88 5.85 -7.24
N LYS A 291 -16.73 4.88 -6.89
CA LYS A 291 -18.18 5.09 -6.79
C LYS A 291 -18.78 4.45 -5.55
N TYR A 292 -19.58 5.21 -4.82
CA TYR A 292 -20.31 4.74 -3.64
C TYR A 292 -21.62 5.51 -3.46
N ASN A 293 -22.75 4.78 -3.25
CA ASN A 293 -24.06 5.38 -3.00
C ASN A 293 -24.46 6.48 -3.98
N GLY A 294 -24.23 6.24 -5.28
CA GLY A 294 -24.59 7.18 -6.35
C GLY A 294 -23.66 8.39 -6.49
N LYS A 295 -22.67 8.53 -5.63
CA LYS A 295 -21.62 9.55 -5.73
C LYS A 295 -20.37 8.98 -6.36
N SER A 296 -19.68 9.79 -7.16
CA SER A 296 -18.45 9.41 -7.86
C SER A 296 -17.33 10.41 -7.61
N VAL A 297 -16.11 9.88 -7.64
CA VAL A 297 -14.86 10.63 -7.81
C VAL A 297 -14.16 10.05 -9.02
N VAL A 298 -13.87 10.88 -10.00
CA VAL A 298 -13.10 10.49 -11.18
C VAL A 298 -11.70 11.07 -11.05
N VAL A 299 -10.70 10.22 -11.25
CA VAL A 299 -9.29 10.61 -11.26
C VAL A 299 -8.79 10.54 -12.69
N ILE A 300 -8.18 11.62 -13.15
CA ILE A 300 -7.56 11.74 -14.47
C ILE A 300 -6.10 12.08 -14.25
N MET A 301 -5.21 11.21 -14.71
CA MET A 301 -3.76 11.34 -14.54
C MET A 301 -3.10 11.42 -15.92
N ASN A 302 -2.35 12.49 -16.14
CA ASN A 302 -1.53 12.65 -17.33
C ASN A 302 -0.09 12.15 -17.04
N GLY A 303 0.31 11.05 -17.68
CA GLY A 303 1.65 10.49 -17.57
C GLY A 303 2.65 11.03 -18.58
N ASN A 304 2.27 12.07 -19.34
CA ASN A 304 3.17 12.72 -20.28
C ASN A 304 3.89 13.90 -19.63
N ASP A 305 4.98 14.32 -20.21
CA ASP A 305 5.77 15.50 -19.84
C ASP A 305 5.16 16.83 -20.34
N ARG A 306 4.05 16.73 -21.09
CA ARG A 306 3.33 17.85 -21.72
C ARG A 306 1.83 17.77 -21.46
N GLU A 307 1.15 18.88 -21.62
CA GLU A 307 -0.31 18.92 -21.61
C GLU A 307 -0.90 17.99 -22.67
N GLN A 308 -1.99 17.31 -22.31
CA GLN A 308 -2.74 16.46 -23.22
C GLN A 308 -4.20 16.91 -23.27
N THR A 309 -4.75 16.90 -24.47
CA THR A 309 -6.18 17.08 -24.68
C THR A 309 -6.81 15.74 -24.99
N ILE A 310 -7.74 15.31 -24.16
CA ILE A 310 -8.46 14.04 -24.33
C ILE A 310 -9.93 14.28 -24.69
N GLY A 311 -10.45 13.50 -25.64
CA GLY A 311 -11.89 13.45 -25.89
C GLY A 311 -12.63 12.77 -24.75
N LEU A 312 -13.74 13.34 -24.28
CA LEU A 312 -14.48 12.83 -23.13
C LEU A 312 -15.53 11.77 -23.46
N ALA A 313 -15.81 11.51 -24.73
CA ALA A 313 -16.81 10.54 -25.18
C ALA A 313 -16.59 9.11 -24.60
N PRO A 314 -15.36 8.55 -24.55
CA PRO A 314 -15.11 7.25 -23.95
C PRO A 314 -15.45 7.14 -22.46
N TYR A 315 -15.41 8.26 -21.75
CA TYR A 315 -15.60 8.35 -20.30
C TYR A 315 -17.01 8.80 -19.89
N ALA A 316 -17.95 8.87 -20.85
CA ALA A 316 -19.31 9.38 -20.63
C ALA A 316 -20.11 8.60 -19.57
N GLU A 317 -19.76 7.34 -19.30
CA GLU A 317 -20.43 6.54 -18.26
C GLU A 317 -20.05 6.94 -16.83
N VAL A 318 -18.90 7.63 -16.63
CA VAL A 318 -18.37 8.02 -15.31
C VAL A 318 -18.33 9.54 -15.11
N LEU A 319 -18.33 10.32 -16.18
CA LEU A 319 -18.30 11.77 -16.12
C LEU A 319 -19.70 12.38 -16.07
N PRO A 320 -19.93 13.42 -15.25
CA PRO A 320 -21.20 14.13 -15.25
C PRO A 320 -21.42 14.88 -16.58
N LYS A 321 -22.69 15.09 -16.94
CA LYS A 321 -23.04 15.70 -18.25
C LYS A 321 -22.78 17.21 -18.37
N ALA A 322 -22.51 17.91 -17.26
CA ALA A 322 -22.40 19.36 -17.29
C ALA A 322 -21.21 19.91 -16.49
N GLN A 323 -21.23 19.77 -15.19
CA GLN A 323 -20.25 20.40 -14.30
C GLN A 323 -19.74 19.41 -13.25
N THR A 324 -18.47 19.56 -12.89
CA THR A 324 -17.84 18.85 -11.77
C THR A 324 -16.98 19.83 -10.98
N LYS A 325 -16.55 19.41 -9.81
CA LYS A 325 -15.63 20.19 -8.97
C LYS A 325 -14.26 19.51 -8.96
N ASP A 326 -13.23 20.23 -9.37
CA ASP A 326 -11.86 19.79 -9.16
C ASP A 326 -11.51 19.90 -7.67
N MET A 327 -11.18 18.77 -7.05
CA MET A 327 -10.88 18.75 -5.63
C MET A 327 -9.49 19.34 -5.32
N LEU A 328 -8.56 19.29 -6.27
CA LEU A 328 -7.21 19.84 -6.08
C LEU A 328 -7.21 21.38 -6.08
N THR A 329 -7.95 21.99 -6.96
CA THR A 329 -8.03 23.46 -7.07
C THR A 329 -9.26 24.06 -6.39
N GLY A 330 -10.30 23.26 -6.16
CA GLY A 330 -11.60 23.70 -5.67
C GLY A 330 -12.46 24.38 -6.73
N LYS A 331 -11.99 24.48 -7.98
CA LYS A 331 -12.70 25.14 -9.09
C LYS A 331 -13.81 24.26 -9.66
N THR A 332 -14.87 24.88 -10.10
CA THR A 332 -15.89 24.23 -10.93
C THR A 332 -15.37 24.12 -12.37
N ILE A 333 -15.41 22.91 -12.92
CA ILE A 333 -15.04 22.62 -14.30
C ILE A 333 -16.32 22.33 -15.07
N THR A 334 -16.52 23.03 -16.19
CA THR A 334 -17.57 22.70 -17.15
C THR A 334 -17.00 21.71 -18.16
N LEU A 335 -17.56 20.51 -18.20
CA LEU A 335 -17.13 19.47 -19.12
C LEU A 335 -17.75 19.69 -20.49
N GLY A 336 -16.90 19.79 -21.51
CA GLY A 336 -17.25 19.90 -22.93
C GLY A 336 -17.16 18.55 -23.65
N LYS A 337 -16.67 18.56 -24.86
CA LYS A 337 -16.35 17.36 -25.65
C LYS A 337 -14.94 16.87 -25.33
N GLU A 338 -14.08 17.76 -24.84
CA GLU A 338 -12.67 17.56 -24.58
C GLU A 338 -12.29 18.18 -23.22
N LEU A 339 -11.18 17.71 -22.66
CA LEU A 339 -10.52 18.24 -21.49
C LEU A 339 -9.01 18.31 -21.75
N THR A 340 -8.42 19.47 -21.43
CA THR A 340 -6.97 19.70 -21.49
C THR A 340 -6.39 19.76 -20.09
#